data_1e4525a3e87edcded707e344c4bf8f2d
#
_entry.id   1e4525a3e87edcded707e344c4bf8f2d
#
_cell.length_a   1.000
_cell.length_b   1.000
_cell.length_c   1.000
_cell.angle_alpha   90.00
_cell.angle_beta   90.00
_cell.angle_gamma   90.00
#
_symmetry.space_group_name_H-M   'P 1'
#
loop_
_entity.id
_entity.type
_entity.pdbx_description
1 polymer ?
#
loop_
_entity_poly.entity_id
_entity_poly.type
_entity_poly.pdbx_seq_one_letter_code
_entity_poly.pdbx_strand_id
1 'polypeptide(L)'
;MAANRKEIVQRINEAFAENDLEKVLSFCTDDVTWTMVGDTTVQGKDAIRKWMASMNPQPPRLTFQQALAEGDFVITRGAMTMPEKKNGPSIPYTFCDIYRFAGDKVAELTAFVIRSDRSQSADRSPEETRQMAGARQG
;
A
#
# COMPACT_ATOMS: atom_id res chain seq x y z
N MET A 1 -19.82 17.98 -10.00
CA MET A 1 -19.96 16.94 -8.99
C MET A 1 -18.64 16.26 -8.75
N ALA A 2 -18.23 16.09 -7.49
CA ALA A 2 -16.96 15.46 -7.20
C ALA A 2 -16.98 14.01 -7.67
N ALA A 3 -15.89 13.55 -8.22
CA ALA A 3 -15.73 12.15 -8.58
C ALA A 3 -15.80 11.29 -7.31
N ASN A 4 -16.28 10.06 -7.47
CA ASN A 4 -16.29 9.12 -6.37
C ASN A 4 -14.84 8.73 -6.04
N ARG A 5 -14.38 9.12 -4.88
CA ARG A 5 -12.99 8.91 -4.46
C ARG A 5 -12.62 7.43 -4.35
N LYS A 6 -13.57 6.57 -3.97
CA LYS A 6 -13.33 5.12 -3.98
C LYS A 6 -13.06 4.60 -5.38
N GLU A 7 -13.78 5.10 -6.38
CA GLU A 7 -13.52 4.72 -7.77
C GLU A 7 -12.16 5.19 -8.24
N ILE A 8 -11.75 6.40 -7.84
CA ILE A 8 -10.42 6.90 -8.17
C ILE A 8 -9.35 5.97 -7.60
N VAL A 9 -9.49 5.59 -6.33
CA VAL A 9 -8.55 4.68 -5.69
C VAL A 9 -8.55 3.32 -6.37
N GLN A 10 -9.71 2.82 -6.78
CA GLN A 10 -9.80 1.57 -7.53
C GLN A 10 -9.00 1.65 -8.83
N ARG A 11 -9.12 2.75 -9.56
CA ARG A 11 -8.36 2.96 -10.81
C ARG A 11 -6.87 3.08 -10.56
N ILE A 12 -6.48 3.72 -9.46
CA ILE A 12 -5.08 3.79 -9.05
C ILE A 12 -4.53 2.38 -8.83
N ASN A 13 -5.29 1.54 -8.13
CA ASN A 13 -4.84 0.18 -7.84
C ASN A 13 -4.78 -0.70 -9.09
N GLU A 14 -5.71 -0.50 -10.01
CA GLU A 14 -5.65 -1.17 -11.32
C GLU A 14 -4.40 -0.77 -12.08
N ALA A 15 -4.05 0.52 -12.04
CA ALA A 15 -2.84 1.01 -12.70
C ALA A 15 -1.57 0.44 -12.07
N PHE A 16 -1.54 0.29 -10.74
CA PHE A 16 -0.42 -0.39 -10.07
C PHE A 16 -0.30 -1.85 -10.53
N ALA A 17 -1.43 -2.55 -10.63
CA ALA A 17 -1.44 -3.94 -11.08
C ALA A 17 -0.96 -4.07 -12.53
N GLU A 18 -1.19 -3.07 -13.35
CA GLU A 18 -0.72 -3.00 -14.74
C GLU A 18 0.71 -2.48 -14.85
N ASN A 19 1.33 -2.10 -13.75
CA ASN A 19 2.65 -1.48 -13.71
C ASN A 19 2.70 -0.18 -14.50
N ASP A 20 1.60 0.59 -14.47
CA ASP A 20 1.46 1.86 -15.19
C ASP A 20 1.59 3.03 -14.20
N LEU A 21 2.83 3.38 -13.87
CA LEU A 21 3.11 4.44 -12.90
C LEU A 21 2.59 5.80 -13.35
N GLU A 22 2.71 6.13 -14.64
CA GLU A 22 2.26 7.44 -15.12
C GLU A 22 0.74 7.60 -14.95
N LYS A 23 0.00 6.53 -15.13
CA LYS A 23 -1.44 6.55 -14.89
C LYS A 23 -1.74 6.76 -13.41
N VAL A 24 -1.00 6.09 -12.52
CA VAL A 24 -1.14 6.31 -11.07
C VAL A 24 -0.89 7.80 -10.74
N LEU A 25 0.21 8.35 -11.24
CA LEU A 25 0.58 9.74 -10.96
C LEU A 25 -0.41 10.74 -11.54
N SER A 26 -1.12 10.38 -12.61
CA SER A 26 -2.15 11.25 -13.18
C SER A 26 -3.31 11.51 -12.21
N PHE A 27 -3.51 10.64 -11.23
CA PHE A 27 -4.53 10.80 -10.20
C PHE A 27 -4.01 11.54 -8.96
N CYS A 28 -2.76 12.00 -8.97
CA CYS A 28 -2.11 12.62 -7.83
C CYS A 28 -1.84 14.09 -8.06
N THR A 29 -1.70 14.86 -6.98
CA THR A 29 -1.23 16.24 -7.07
C THR A 29 0.26 16.24 -7.44
N ASP A 30 0.76 17.38 -7.97
CA ASP A 30 2.16 17.47 -8.38
C ASP A 30 3.12 17.31 -7.21
N ASP A 31 2.70 17.73 -6.01
CA ASP A 31 3.50 17.64 -4.80
C ASP A 31 3.13 16.44 -3.92
N VAL A 32 2.48 15.45 -4.48
CA VAL A 32 2.02 14.26 -3.76
C VAL A 32 3.13 13.65 -2.92
N THR A 33 2.77 13.20 -1.71
CA THR A 33 3.70 12.54 -0.82
C THR A 33 3.30 11.07 -0.67
N TRP A 34 4.26 10.17 -0.89
CA TRP A 34 4.08 8.74 -0.67
C TRP A 34 4.95 8.30 0.50
N THR A 35 4.33 7.74 1.53
CA THR A 35 5.04 7.22 2.70
C THR A 35 4.85 5.71 2.76
N MET A 36 5.98 4.99 2.70
CA MET A 36 6.03 3.56 3.00
C MET A 36 6.42 3.45 4.47
N VAL A 37 5.45 3.20 5.34
CA VAL A 37 5.67 3.22 6.79
C VAL A 37 6.77 2.23 7.17
N GLY A 38 7.73 2.69 7.96
CA GLY A 38 8.87 1.89 8.36
C GLY A 38 10.00 1.85 7.34
N ASP A 39 9.86 2.50 6.19
CA ASP A 39 10.86 2.49 5.12
C ASP A 39 11.22 3.91 4.69
N THR A 40 10.39 4.57 3.87
CA THR A 40 10.76 5.85 3.29
C THR A 40 9.54 6.73 3.01
N THR A 41 9.80 8.03 2.86
CA THR A 41 8.82 9.01 2.37
C THR A 41 9.42 9.69 1.14
N VAL A 42 8.62 9.75 0.06
CA VAL A 42 9.03 10.36 -1.21
C VAL A 42 8.02 11.43 -1.55
N GLN A 43 8.49 12.63 -1.88
CA GLN A 43 7.63 13.76 -2.20
C GLN A 43 7.82 14.24 -3.64
N GLY A 44 6.70 14.41 -4.34
CA GLY A 44 6.66 14.93 -5.69
C GLY A 44 6.74 13.83 -6.74
N LYS A 45 6.11 14.09 -7.88
CA LYS A 45 6.01 13.09 -8.96
C LYS A 45 7.39 12.68 -9.50
N ASP A 46 8.30 13.62 -9.67
CA ASP A 46 9.63 13.29 -10.21
C ASP A 46 10.44 12.44 -9.25
N ALA A 47 10.37 12.73 -7.96
CA ALA A 47 11.04 11.91 -6.95
C ALA A 47 10.45 10.50 -6.89
N ILE A 48 9.13 10.40 -7.03
CA ILE A 48 8.45 9.09 -7.06
C ILE A 48 8.89 8.29 -8.30
N ARG A 49 8.98 8.92 -9.45
CA ARG A 49 9.45 8.27 -10.69
C ARG A 49 10.86 7.70 -10.50
N LYS A 50 11.76 8.50 -9.92
CA LYS A 50 13.14 8.07 -9.68
C LYS A 50 13.22 6.93 -8.67
N TRP A 51 12.44 7.04 -7.61
CA TRP A 51 12.40 6.01 -6.57
C TRP A 51 11.88 4.69 -7.13
N MET A 52 10.77 4.71 -7.87
CA MET A 52 10.21 3.51 -8.47
C MET A 52 11.16 2.91 -9.51
N ALA A 53 11.79 3.74 -10.33
CA ALA A 53 12.75 3.26 -11.32
C ALA A 53 13.94 2.55 -10.67
N SER A 54 14.42 3.06 -9.51
CA SER A 54 15.54 2.46 -8.81
C SER A 54 15.20 1.09 -8.23
N MET A 55 13.95 0.87 -7.86
CA MET A 55 13.50 -0.41 -7.31
C MET A 55 13.14 -1.43 -8.39
N ASN A 56 12.77 -0.94 -9.58
CA ASN A 56 12.30 -1.79 -10.68
C ASN A 56 11.32 -2.88 -10.18
N PRO A 57 10.22 -2.47 -9.51
CA PRO A 57 9.34 -3.43 -8.87
C PRO A 57 8.59 -4.28 -9.88
N GLN A 58 8.29 -5.52 -9.51
CA GLN A 58 7.39 -6.37 -10.27
C GLN A 58 5.95 -6.02 -9.93
N PRO A 59 5.02 -6.11 -10.90
CA PRO A 59 3.62 -5.84 -10.60
C PRO A 59 3.10 -6.77 -9.51
N PRO A 60 2.45 -6.22 -8.46
CA PRO A 60 1.89 -7.07 -7.42
C PRO A 60 0.57 -7.68 -7.85
N ARG A 61 0.22 -8.80 -7.24
CA ARG A 61 -1.14 -9.33 -7.32
C ARG A 61 -1.90 -8.84 -6.10
N LEU A 62 -2.96 -8.09 -6.34
CA LEU A 62 -3.71 -7.43 -5.28
C LEU A 62 -5.08 -8.09 -5.10
N THR A 63 -5.46 -8.32 -3.86
CA THR A 63 -6.79 -8.75 -3.48
C THR A 63 -7.33 -7.76 -2.46
N PHE A 64 -8.34 -6.98 -2.86
CA PHE A 64 -8.94 -5.99 -1.97
C PHE A 64 -10.00 -6.64 -1.11
N GLN A 65 -9.97 -6.35 0.17
CA GLN A 65 -10.93 -6.85 1.13
C GLN A 65 -11.94 -5.78 1.53
N GLN A 66 -11.50 -4.52 1.60
CA GLN A 66 -12.35 -3.45 2.07
C GLN A 66 -11.85 -2.10 1.61
N ALA A 67 -12.79 -1.20 1.31
CA ALA A 67 -12.50 0.21 1.04
C ALA A 67 -13.50 1.05 1.85
N LEU A 68 -12.98 2.03 2.57
CA LEU A 68 -13.77 2.94 3.40
C LEU A 68 -13.45 4.37 2.98
N ALA A 69 -14.47 5.22 2.91
CA ALA A 69 -14.28 6.63 2.58
C ALA A 69 -14.98 7.50 3.61
N GLU A 70 -14.27 8.50 4.10
CA GLU A 70 -14.81 9.49 5.01
C GLU A 70 -14.04 10.80 4.84
N GLY A 71 -14.77 11.90 4.60
CA GLY A 71 -14.14 13.20 4.38
C GLY A 71 -13.19 13.14 3.21
N ASP A 72 -11.96 13.62 3.41
CA ASP A 72 -10.94 13.64 2.37
C ASP A 72 -10.12 12.35 2.29
N PHE A 73 -10.51 11.32 3.03
CA PHE A 73 -9.74 10.09 3.14
C PHE A 73 -10.45 8.89 2.51
N VAL A 74 -9.66 8.04 1.87
CA VAL A 74 -10.07 6.69 1.48
C VAL A 74 -9.04 5.73 2.06
N ILE A 75 -9.52 4.69 2.72
CA ILE A 75 -8.67 3.65 3.30
C ILE A 75 -8.99 2.34 2.60
N THR A 76 -7.98 1.67 2.10
CA THR A 76 -8.14 0.33 1.52
C THR A 76 -7.29 -0.65 2.29
N ARG A 77 -7.77 -1.88 2.40
CA ARG A 77 -6.97 -2.96 2.95
C ARG A 77 -7.18 -4.23 2.16
N GLY A 78 -6.19 -5.09 2.21
CA GLY A 78 -6.27 -6.34 1.49
C GLY A 78 -4.99 -7.14 1.62
N ALA A 79 -4.84 -8.06 0.69
CA ALA A 79 -3.67 -8.90 0.60
C ALA A 79 -3.01 -8.72 -0.75
N MET A 80 -1.71 -8.92 -0.81
CA MET A 80 -1.01 -8.94 -2.08
C MET A 80 0.13 -9.94 -2.04
N THR A 81 0.53 -10.37 -3.22
CA THR A 81 1.72 -11.18 -3.38
C THR A 81 2.64 -10.49 -4.37
N MET A 82 3.92 -10.54 -4.10
CA MET A 82 4.93 -10.08 -5.05
C MET A 82 6.22 -10.85 -4.84
N PRO A 83 7.00 -11.04 -5.92
CA PRO A 83 8.28 -11.72 -5.77
C PRO A 83 9.29 -10.82 -5.05
N GLU A 84 10.07 -11.41 -4.17
CA GLU A 84 11.16 -10.71 -3.51
C GLU A 84 12.29 -10.40 -4.50
N LYS A 85 12.48 -11.30 -5.47
CA LYS A 85 13.48 -11.18 -6.51
C LYS A 85 12.82 -11.48 -7.86
N LYS A 86 13.41 -10.96 -8.94
CA LYS A 86 12.97 -11.32 -10.27
C LYS A 86 13.04 -12.84 -10.41
N ASN A 87 11.92 -13.45 -10.81
CA ASN A 87 11.78 -14.91 -10.96
C ASN A 87 11.88 -15.68 -9.63
N GLY A 88 11.76 -14.99 -8.51
CA GLY A 88 11.73 -15.63 -7.20
C GLY A 88 10.32 -16.07 -6.81
N PRO A 89 10.20 -16.75 -5.67
CA PRO A 89 8.88 -17.14 -5.16
C PRO A 89 8.07 -15.92 -4.78
N SER A 90 6.74 -16.02 -4.92
CA SER A 90 5.83 -14.98 -4.50
C SER A 90 5.71 -14.97 -2.98
N ILE A 91 5.81 -13.78 -2.41
CA ILE A 91 5.75 -13.58 -0.96
C ILE A 91 4.44 -12.88 -0.63
N PRO A 92 3.68 -13.40 0.33
CA PRO A 92 2.42 -12.77 0.72
C PRO A 92 2.63 -11.61 1.67
N TYR A 93 1.82 -10.57 1.47
CA TYR A 93 1.78 -9.38 2.32
C TYR A 93 0.34 -9.03 2.62
N THR A 94 0.14 -8.35 3.74
CA THR A 94 -1.12 -7.69 4.07
C THR A 94 -0.88 -6.20 3.97
N PHE A 95 -1.78 -5.47 3.34
CA PHE A 95 -1.62 -4.04 3.20
C PHE A 95 -2.80 -3.27 3.76
N CYS A 96 -2.50 -2.03 4.19
CA CYS A 96 -3.49 -1.01 4.51
C CYS A 96 -2.97 0.30 3.97
N ASP A 97 -3.71 0.92 3.07
CA ASP A 97 -3.31 2.16 2.42
C ASP A 97 -4.29 3.27 2.78
N ILE A 98 -3.76 4.42 3.16
CA ILE A 98 -4.55 5.61 3.49
C ILE A 98 -4.27 6.66 2.42
N TYR A 99 -5.30 7.03 1.67
CA TYR A 99 -5.24 8.06 0.64
C TYR A 99 -5.91 9.32 1.16
N ARG A 100 -5.18 10.43 1.17
CA ARG A 100 -5.76 11.73 1.47
C ARG A 100 -5.88 12.53 0.18
N PHE A 101 -7.08 13.03 -0.08
CA PHE A 101 -7.40 13.77 -1.30
C PHE A 101 -7.37 15.27 -1.08
N ALA A 102 -6.92 15.98 -2.11
CA ALA A 102 -7.14 17.41 -2.28
C ALA A 102 -8.00 17.56 -3.54
N GLY A 103 -9.30 17.81 -3.35
CA GLY A 103 -10.26 17.75 -4.45
C GLY A 103 -10.36 16.32 -4.98
N ASP A 104 -10.14 16.15 -6.28
CA ASP A 104 -10.23 14.85 -6.94
C ASP A 104 -8.85 14.20 -7.14
N LYS A 105 -7.81 14.76 -6.54
CA LYS A 105 -6.44 14.26 -6.66
C LYS A 105 -5.92 13.77 -5.32
N VAL A 106 -5.13 12.72 -5.35
CA VAL A 106 -4.47 12.22 -4.14
C VAL A 106 -3.29 13.14 -3.81
N ALA A 107 -3.32 13.72 -2.62
CA ALA A 107 -2.24 14.56 -2.13
C ALA A 107 -1.25 13.79 -1.27
N GLU A 108 -1.69 12.68 -0.68
CA GLU A 108 -0.86 11.90 0.24
C GLU A 108 -1.31 10.44 0.22
N LEU A 109 -0.35 9.54 0.13
CA LEU A 109 -0.57 8.11 0.28
C LEU A 109 0.33 7.61 1.41
N THR A 110 -0.29 6.97 2.40
CA THR A 110 0.44 6.32 3.48
C THR A 110 0.16 4.82 3.39
N ALA A 111 1.20 4.05 3.14
CA ALA A 111 1.08 2.61 2.92
C ALA A 111 1.69 1.83 4.07
N PHE A 112 0.92 0.90 4.59
CA PHE A 112 1.35 -0.08 5.58
C PHE A 112 1.37 -1.43 4.88
N VAL A 113 2.55 -1.99 4.67
CA VAL A 113 2.72 -3.26 3.98
C VAL A 113 3.52 -4.19 4.89
N ILE A 114 2.88 -5.26 5.31
CA ILE A 114 3.46 -6.16 6.29
C ILE A 114 3.51 -7.57 5.71
N ARG A 115 4.70 -8.16 5.73
CA ARG A 115 4.88 -9.53 5.27
C ARG A 115 4.08 -10.49 6.14
N SER A 116 3.28 -11.35 5.52
CA SER A 116 2.33 -12.19 6.22
C SER A 116 2.61 -13.70 6.10
N ASP A 117 3.74 -14.09 5.50
CA ASP A 117 4.11 -15.50 5.38
C ASP A 117 4.79 -16.05 6.64
N ARG A 118 5.16 -15.18 7.57
CA ARG A 118 5.73 -15.61 8.84
C ARG A 118 4.64 -16.14 9.72
N SER A 119 4.75 -17.39 10.12
CA SER A 119 3.80 -17.97 11.03
C SER A 119 3.79 -17.17 12.33
N GLN A 120 2.59 -16.76 12.72
CA GLN A 120 2.42 -16.00 13.95
C GLN A 120 2.06 -16.89 15.12
N SER A 121 1.63 -18.10 14.86
CA SER A 121 1.11 -18.99 15.89
C SER A 121 1.52 -20.45 15.72
N ALA A 122 1.68 -20.94 14.49
CA ALA A 122 1.93 -22.37 14.27
C ALA A 122 3.28 -22.82 14.83
N ASP A 123 4.29 -21.96 14.80
CA ASP A 123 5.65 -22.26 15.25
C ASP A 123 6.01 -21.63 16.58
N ARG A 124 5.04 -21.00 17.25
CA ARG A 124 5.26 -20.35 18.54
C ARG A 124 4.66 -21.16 19.67
N SER A 125 5.35 -21.15 20.81
CA SER A 125 4.78 -21.74 22.00
C SER A 125 3.60 -20.90 22.49
N PRO A 126 2.66 -21.50 23.23
CA PRO A 126 1.57 -20.73 23.83
C PRO A 126 2.05 -19.59 24.73
N GLU A 127 3.21 -19.76 25.35
CA GLU A 127 3.80 -18.74 26.21
C GLU A 127 4.25 -17.52 25.41
N GLU A 128 4.91 -17.72 24.27
CA GLU A 128 5.31 -16.62 23.39
C GLU A 128 4.11 -15.86 22.88
N THR A 129 3.05 -16.56 22.53
CA THR A 129 1.82 -15.94 22.06
C THR A 129 1.20 -15.06 23.15
N ARG A 130 1.19 -15.53 24.39
CA ARG A 130 0.68 -14.76 25.52
C ARG A 130 1.51 -13.50 25.79
N GLN A 131 2.82 -13.58 25.69
CA GLN A 131 3.70 -12.43 25.87
C GLN A 131 3.43 -11.37 24.82
N MET A 132 3.23 -11.76 23.58
CA MET A 132 2.90 -10.81 22.52
C MET A 132 1.54 -10.15 22.74
N ALA A 133 0.55 -10.90 23.17
CA ALA A 133 -0.77 -10.35 23.48
C ALA A 133 -0.69 -9.36 24.64
N GLY A 134 0.10 -9.67 25.68
CA GLY A 134 0.33 -8.75 26.79
C GLY A 134 1.02 -7.46 26.36
N ALA A 135 2.00 -7.54 25.48
CA ALA A 135 2.69 -6.36 24.96
C ALA A 135 1.75 -5.43 24.17
N ARG A 136 0.76 -5.99 23.48
CA ARG A 136 -0.22 -5.19 22.75
C ARG A 136 -1.21 -4.48 23.65
N GLN A 137 -1.44 -5.00 24.83
CA GLN A 137 -2.39 -4.45 25.80
C GLN A 137 -1.75 -3.41 26.71
N GLY A 138 -0.44 -3.42 26.80
CA GLY A 138 0.32 -2.54 27.66
C GLY A 138 0.58 -1.13 27.17
#